data_a23819d65b43ada9defc355633ef479f
#
_entry.id   a23819d65b43ada9defc355633ef479f
#
_cell.length_a   1.000
_cell.length_b   1.000
_cell.length_c   1.000
_cell.angle_alpha   90.00
_cell.angle_beta   90.00
_cell.angle_gamma   90.00
#
_symmetry.space_group_name_H-M   'P 1'
#
loop_
_entity.id
_entity.type
_entity.pdbx_description
1 polymer ?
#
loop_
_entity_poly.entity_id
_entity_poly.type
_entity_poly.pdbx_seq_one_letter_code
_entity_poly.pdbx_strand_id
1 'polypeptide(L)'
;MSIHRTLFTSESVTEGHPDKIADQISDAILDAVIAADPIGRVACETLVTTGLAMISGEITTKTYVDFPSIVRSTIKEIGYTRAKYGFDSETCAVVSSIDPQSPDIAQGVDTGGAGDQGLMFGFACRETPELMPLPIMLAHKLARRLSEVRKANDLDFLRPDGKSQVTIEYEGKRPVRAAAIVISTQHSPSISHGDLSDAIIEKVIKPVVPAELLDSNTKFHINPTGRFVTGGPQGDTGLTGPKIIVDTYGGRGRHGGGAFSGKDPTKVDRSACYMARYIAKNIVASGLADEVEVQLAYAIGVADPVSVYVDTFGTERISQERIVELVRENFLMTPRGIIDSLKLRRPIFKKTAAYGHFGRTEPEFTWEATDKAETLRSAAGVGAEAVTV
;
A
#
# COMPACT_ATOMS: atom_id res chain seq x y z
N MET A 1 -26.83 -26.76 -11.35
CA MET A 1 -26.38 -26.14 -10.07
C MET A 1 -26.48 -24.63 -10.25
N SER A 2 -27.11 -23.90 -9.34
CA SER A 2 -27.10 -22.43 -9.40
C SER A 2 -25.66 -21.94 -9.14
N ILE A 3 -25.12 -21.17 -10.06
CA ILE A 3 -23.79 -20.54 -9.86
C ILE A 3 -23.94 -19.57 -8.70
N HIS A 4 -23.17 -19.79 -7.65
CA HIS A 4 -23.15 -18.88 -6.49
C HIS A 4 -22.41 -17.60 -6.86
N ARG A 5 -23.13 -16.47 -6.91
CA ARG A 5 -22.58 -15.14 -7.18
C ARG A 5 -22.40 -14.38 -5.88
N THR A 6 -21.24 -13.79 -5.73
CA THR A 6 -20.88 -12.94 -4.58
C THR A 6 -20.35 -11.60 -5.03
N LEU A 7 -20.44 -10.60 -4.17
CA LEU A 7 -19.86 -9.28 -4.38
C LEU A 7 -18.73 -9.05 -3.39
N PHE A 8 -17.61 -8.54 -3.89
CA PHE A 8 -16.49 -8.11 -3.04
C PHE A 8 -16.06 -6.70 -3.41
N THR A 9 -15.79 -5.88 -2.39
CA THR A 9 -15.49 -4.46 -2.56
C THR A 9 -14.16 -4.11 -1.93
N SER A 10 -13.36 -3.31 -2.65
CA SER A 10 -12.17 -2.65 -2.12
C SER A 10 -12.20 -1.16 -2.44
N GLU A 11 -11.48 -0.37 -1.65
CA GLU A 11 -11.36 1.06 -1.85
C GLU A 11 -9.89 1.50 -1.91
N SER A 12 -9.65 2.67 -2.49
CA SER A 12 -8.38 3.36 -2.47
C SER A 12 -8.60 4.86 -2.40
N VAL A 13 -7.53 5.59 -2.12
CA VAL A 13 -7.56 7.04 -2.03
C VAL A 13 -6.41 7.66 -2.83
N THR A 14 -6.57 8.93 -3.24
CA THR A 14 -5.51 9.66 -3.93
C THR A 14 -4.37 10.06 -2.99
N GLU A 15 -3.24 10.45 -3.56
CA GLU A 15 -2.10 11.02 -2.83
C GLU A 15 -2.48 12.27 -2.01
N GLY A 16 -3.57 12.96 -2.39
CA GLY A 16 -4.05 14.17 -1.72
C GLY A 16 -5.06 13.92 -0.59
N HIS A 17 -5.41 12.66 -0.30
CA HIS A 17 -6.19 12.33 0.88
C HIS A 17 -5.39 12.65 2.16
N PRO A 18 -6.00 13.24 3.21
CA PRO A 18 -5.27 13.67 4.41
C PRO A 18 -4.35 12.60 5.02
N ASP A 19 -4.82 11.37 5.20
CA ASP A 19 -3.99 10.29 5.72
C ASP A 19 -2.81 9.96 4.79
N LYS A 20 -3.01 10.02 3.47
CA LYS A 20 -1.93 9.73 2.52
C LYS A 20 -0.95 10.90 2.40
N ILE A 21 -1.35 12.12 2.68
CA ILE A 21 -0.42 13.25 2.87
C ILE A 21 0.50 12.97 4.05
N ALA A 22 -0.08 12.54 5.19
CA ALA A 22 0.68 12.21 6.40
C ALA A 22 1.66 11.05 6.14
N ASP A 23 1.21 9.97 5.49
CA ASP A 23 2.06 8.84 5.10
C ASP A 23 3.23 9.27 4.20
N GLN A 24 2.96 10.09 3.18
CA GLN A 24 4.00 10.58 2.26
C GLN A 24 5.02 11.50 2.95
N ILE A 25 4.59 12.32 3.90
CA ILE A 25 5.50 13.17 4.69
C ILE A 25 6.39 12.28 5.57
N SER A 26 5.81 11.33 6.30
CA SER A 26 6.55 10.42 7.18
C SER A 26 7.57 9.58 6.40
N ASP A 27 7.20 9.05 5.24
CA ASP A 27 8.11 8.29 4.38
C ASP A 27 9.14 9.18 3.65
N ALA A 28 8.81 10.44 3.35
CA ALA A 28 9.79 11.38 2.79
C ALA A 28 10.90 11.72 3.80
N ILE A 29 10.55 11.84 5.08
CA ILE A 29 11.52 12.03 6.17
C ILE A 29 12.38 10.77 6.33
N LEU A 30 11.78 9.59 6.33
CA LEU A 30 12.47 8.31 6.35
C LEU A 30 13.49 8.20 5.20
N ASP A 31 13.06 8.49 3.98
CA ASP A 31 13.92 8.43 2.79
C ASP A 31 15.09 9.41 2.89
N ALA A 32 14.87 10.62 3.42
CA ALA A 32 15.93 11.61 3.63
C ALA A 32 16.97 11.13 4.66
N VAL A 33 16.52 10.47 5.73
CA VAL A 33 17.44 9.86 6.71
C VAL A 33 18.24 8.74 6.07
N ILE A 34 17.59 7.76 5.45
CA ILE A 34 18.24 6.55 4.88
C ILE A 34 19.20 6.92 3.75
N ALA A 35 18.91 7.94 2.97
CA ALA A 35 19.78 8.41 1.89
C ALA A 35 21.17 8.84 2.40
N ALA A 36 21.24 9.46 3.57
CA ALA A 36 22.48 9.95 4.16
C ALA A 36 23.03 9.03 5.27
N ASP A 37 22.15 8.29 5.95
CA ASP A 37 22.47 7.35 7.03
C ASP A 37 21.64 6.07 6.87
N PRO A 38 22.10 5.08 6.07
CA PRO A 38 21.38 3.84 5.80
C PRO A 38 21.07 2.97 7.02
N ILE A 39 21.72 3.24 8.16
CA ILE A 39 21.49 2.54 9.43
C ILE A 39 20.69 3.37 10.43
N GLY A 40 20.27 4.58 10.05
CA GLY A 40 19.43 5.44 10.87
C GLY A 40 18.14 4.76 11.29
N ARG A 41 17.68 5.07 12.50
CA ARG A 41 16.44 4.54 13.09
C ARG A 41 15.37 5.61 13.00
N VAL A 42 14.23 5.25 12.43
CA VAL A 42 13.12 6.17 12.20
C VAL A 42 11.80 5.50 12.58
N ALA A 43 11.06 6.16 13.44
CA ALA A 43 9.65 5.95 13.70
C ALA A 43 9.00 7.33 13.67
N CYS A 44 8.57 7.77 12.49
CA CYS A 44 8.08 9.12 12.24
C CYS A 44 6.59 9.10 11.93
N GLU A 45 5.81 9.81 12.72
CA GLU A 45 4.38 9.99 12.53
C GLU A 45 4.06 11.43 12.21
N THR A 46 3.05 11.63 11.38
CA THR A 46 2.60 12.94 10.92
C THR A 46 1.11 13.09 11.16
N LEU A 47 0.69 14.25 11.67
CA LEU A 47 -0.69 14.71 11.70
C LEU A 47 -0.81 15.92 10.77
N VAL A 48 -1.83 15.95 9.93
CA VAL A 48 -2.18 17.09 9.10
C VAL A 48 -3.63 17.52 9.34
N THR A 49 -3.85 18.82 9.46
CA THR A 49 -5.19 19.41 9.58
C THR A 49 -5.17 20.81 8.96
N THR A 50 -6.25 21.58 9.10
CA THR A 50 -6.32 22.95 8.55
C THR A 50 -5.10 23.78 8.96
N GLY A 51 -4.29 24.19 7.97
CA GLY A 51 -3.15 25.08 8.18
C GLY A 51 -1.98 24.51 8.98
N LEU A 52 -1.97 23.21 9.31
CA LEU A 52 -0.95 22.59 10.18
C LEU A 52 -0.48 21.23 9.66
N ALA A 53 0.83 21.01 9.68
CA ALA A 53 1.47 19.69 9.65
C ALA A 53 2.34 19.54 10.90
N MET A 54 2.07 18.52 11.72
CA MET A 54 2.84 18.18 12.91
C MET A 54 3.54 16.84 12.72
N ILE A 55 4.83 16.81 13.02
CA ILE A 55 5.67 15.60 12.95
C ILE A 55 6.03 15.22 14.38
N SER A 56 5.90 13.95 14.72
CA SER A 56 6.27 13.40 16.02
C SER A 56 6.92 12.02 15.87
N GLY A 57 7.58 11.55 16.91
CA GLY A 57 8.15 10.21 16.94
C GLY A 57 9.62 10.19 17.34
N GLU A 58 10.31 9.10 17.01
CA GLU A 58 11.69 8.85 17.42
C GLU A 58 12.59 8.71 16.19
N ILE A 59 13.65 9.53 16.15
CA ILE A 59 14.67 9.46 15.09
C ILE A 59 16.05 9.46 15.73
N THR A 60 16.83 8.40 15.45
CA THR A 60 18.25 8.32 15.81
C THR A 60 19.08 8.21 14.54
N THR A 61 19.80 9.26 14.23
CA THR A 61 20.63 9.34 13.02
C THR A 61 21.86 10.24 13.24
N LYS A 62 22.86 10.08 12.39
CA LYS A 62 24.05 10.93 12.35
C LYS A 62 23.93 12.11 11.37
N THR A 63 22.83 12.16 10.61
CA THR A 63 22.62 13.21 9.62
C THR A 63 21.66 14.29 10.11
N TYR A 64 21.78 15.48 9.55
CA TYR A 64 20.81 16.55 9.73
C TYR A 64 19.70 16.40 8.68
N VAL A 65 18.45 16.55 9.10
CA VAL A 65 17.26 16.51 8.24
C VAL A 65 16.44 17.78 8.42
N ASP A 66 16.26 18.54 7.35
CA ASP A 66 15.42 19.74 7.32
C ASP A 66 13.94 19.34 7.15
N PHE A 67 13.28 19.03 8.26
CA PHE A 67 11.87 18.64 8.28
C PHE A 67 10.94 19.65 7.60
N PRO A 68 11.01 20.95 7.87
CA PRO A 68 10.15 21.94 7.22
C PRO A 68 10.26 21.92 5.68
N SER A 69 11.47 21.83 5.15
CA SER A 69 11.67 21.73 3.69
C SER A 69 11.08 20.48 3.09
N ILE A 70 11.24 19.32 3.73
CA ILE A 70 10.69 18.03 3.26
C ILE A 70 9.18 18.06 3.29
N VAL A 71 8.58 18.55 4.38
CA VAL A 71 7.12 18.66 4.51
C VAL A 71 6.55 19.54 3.42
N ARG A 72 7.11 20.76 3.24
CA ARG A 72 6.63 21.72 2.24
C ARG A 72 6.77 21.20 0.82
N SER A 73 7.91 20.57 0.49
CA SER A 73 8.11 19.98 -0.85
C SER A 73 7.10 18.85 -1.12
N THR A 74 6.84 17.99 -0.13
CA THR A 74 5.86 16.90 -0.26
C THR A 74 4.45 17.44 -0.48
N ILE A 75 4.00 18.41 0.33
CA ILE A 75 2.70 19.06 0.18
C ILE A 75 2.56 19.73 -1.20
N LYS A 76 3.65 20.39 -1.68
CA LYS A 76 3.69 21.03 -3.00
C LYS A 76 3.58 20.02 -4.15
N GLU A 77 4.32 18.92 -4.09
CA GLU A 77 4.30 17.84 -5.09
C GLU A 77 2.92 17.19 -5.22
N ILE A 78 2.22 17.02 -4.09
CA ILE A 78 0.83 16.53 -4.06
C ILE A 78 -0.12 17.51 -4.76
N GLY A 79 0.14 18.82 -4.66
CA GLY A 79 -0.64 19.86 -5.35
C GLY A 79 -1.44 20.77 -4.43
N TYR A 80 -1.17 20.79 -3.13
CA TYR A 80 -1.69 21.79 -2.21
C TYR A 80 -0.84 23.06 -2.27
N THR A 81 -1.12 23.90 -3.27
CA THR A 81 -0.34 25.09 -3.62
C THR A 81 -1.11 26.41 -3.50
N ARG A 82 -2.30 26.38 -2.91
CA ARG A 82 -3.18 27.55 -2.81
C ARG A 82 -3.78 27.67 -1.42
N ALA A 83 -3.55 28.80 -0.75
CA ALA A 83 -4.06 29.10 0.59
C ALA A 83 -5.60 28.91 0.73
N LYS A 84 -6.35 29.12 -0.36
CA LYS A 84 -7.80 28.91 -0.37
C LYS A 84 -8.27 27.47 -0.12
N TYR A 85 -7.34 26.51 -0.14
CA TYR A 85 -7.63 25.12 0.24
C TYR A 85 -7.57 24.89 1.75
N GLY A 86 -7.29 25.95 2.55
CA GLY A 86 -7.12 25.86 3.99
C GLY A 86 -5.90 25.07 4.45
N PHE A 87 -5.10 24.60 3.49
CA PHE A 87 -3.85 23.86 3.66
C PHE A 87 -3.00 24.03 2.41
N ASP A 88 -1.78 24.51 2.53
CA ASP A 88 -0.86 24.68 1.41
C ASP A 88 0.60 24.64 1.82
N SER A 89 1.48 24.40 0.85
CA SER A 89 2.91 24.19 1.07
C SER A 89 3.68 25.41 1.57
N GLU A 90 3.16 26.62 1.35
CA GLU A 90 3.87 27.86 1.69
C GLU A 90 3.49 28.40 3.05
N THR A 91 2.19 28.37 3.40
CA THR A 91 1.63 29.05 4.58
C THR A 91 1.28 28.13 5.74
N CYS A 92 1.19 26.80 5.54
CA CYS A 92 0.91 25.88 6.65
C CYS A 92 2.00 25.96 7.74
N ALA A 93 1.59 25.88 8.99
CA ALA A 93 2.51 25.71 10.10
C ALA A 93 3.15 24.31 10.03
N VAL A 94 4.47 24.23 10.26
CA VAL A 94 5.18 22.97 10.42
C VAL A 94 5.74 22.91 11.83
N VAL A 95 5.30 21.94 12.61
CA VAL A 95 5.69 21.73 14.01
C VAL A 95 6.31 20.35 14.13
N SER A 96 7.37 20.23 14.92
CA SER A 96 8.03 18.93 15.16
C SER A 96 8.29 18.69 16.64
N SER A 97 8.11 17.43 17.07
CA SER A 97 8.47 16.90 18.39
C SER A 97 9.11 15.53 18.17
N ILE A 98 10.44 15.52 18.08
CA ILE A 98 11.22 14.32 17.75
C ILE A 98 12.19 14.05 18.89
N ASP A 99 12.14 12.82 19.38
CA ASP A 99 13.05 12.30 20.40
C ASP A 99 14.01 11.24 19.82
N PRO A 100 15.12 10.90 20.49
CA PRO A 100 15.94 9.74 20.12
C PRO A 100 15.21 8.45 20.48
N GLN A 101 15.48 7.35 19.75
CA GLN A 101 14.94 6.04 20.07
C GLN A 101 15.31 5.60 21.49
N SER A 102 14.35 4.98 22.20
CA SER A 102 14.56 4.42 23.53
C SER A 102 15.75 3.43 23.55
N PRO A 103 16.69 3.58 24.51
CA PRO A 103 17.78 2.62 24.69
C PRO A 103 17.32 1.18 24.96
N ASP A 104 16.17 1.00 25.61
CA ASP A 104 15.62 -0.32 25.93
C ASP A 104 15.17 -1.07 24.67
N ILE A 105 14.55 -0.35 23.73
CA ILE A 105 14.17 -0.92 22.40
C ILE A 105 15.43 -1.22 21.59
N ALA A 106 16.43 -0.35 21.64
CA ALA A 106 17.69 -0.50 20.89
C ALA A 106 18.40 -1.81 21.24
N GLN A 107 18.43 -2.22 22.53
CA GLN A 107 19.10 -3.46 22.97
C GLN A 107 18.59 -4.71 22.22
N GLY A 108 17.28 -4.86 22.03
CA GLY A 108 16.70 -6.01 21.31
C GLY A 108 17.02 -6.02 19.83
N VAL A 109 17.06 -4.83 19.20
CA VAL A 109 17.31 -4.67 17.76
C VAL A 109 18.80 -4.78 17.41
N ASP A 110 19.68 -4.23 18.24
CA ASP A 110 21.13 -4.23 18.02
C ASP A 110 21.74 -5.65 18.08
N THR A 111 21.11 -6.58 18.81
CA THR A 111 21.46 -8.00 18.83
C THR A 111 20.92 -8.77 17.63
N GLY A 112 20.15 -8.15 16.73
CA GLY A 112 19.57 -8.76 15.55
C GLY A 112 18.17 -9.35 15.74
N GLY A 113 17.56 -9.18 16.92
CA GLY A 113 16.20 -9.57 17.22
C GLY A 113 15.15 -8.60 16.65
N ALA A 114 13.89 -9.01 16.65
CA ALA A 114 12.77 -8.14 16.32
C ALA A 114 12.61 -7.01 17.36
N GLY A 115 12.36 -5.79 16.88
CA GLY A 115 12.19 -4.62 17.76
C GLY A 115 10.84 -4.58 18.46
N ASP A 116 9.91 -5.44 18.08
CA ASP A 116 8.59 -5.55 18.68
C ASP A 116 8.04 -6.98 18.46
N GLN A 117 7.01 -7.33 19.22
CA GLN A 117 6.14 -8.45 18.90
C GLN A 117 5.16 -8.07 17.80
N GLY A 118 4.66 -9.06 17.07
CA GLY A 118 3.62 -8.80 16.07
C GLY A 118 3.37 -9.97 15.15
N LEU A 119 2.31 -9.83 14.34
CA LEU A 119 1.97 -10.77 13.28
C LEU A 119 1.77 -10.00 11.98
N MET A 120 2.36 -10.49 10.91
CA MET A 120 2.42 -9.83 9.61
C MET A 120 1.89 -10.78 8.53
N PHE A 121 1.10 -10.22 7.61
CA PHE A 121 0.48 -11.01 6.56
C PHE A 121 0.99 -10.63 5.18
N GLY A 122 1.15 -11.65 4.34
CA GLY A 122 1.32 -11.54 2.90
C GLY A 122 0.22 -12.28 2.19
N PHE A 123 -0.20 -11.78 1.03
CA PHE A 123 -1.24 -12.40 0.22
C PHE A 123 -0.87 -12.33 -1.27
N ALA A 124 -1.28 -13.32 -2.04
CA ALA A 124 -1.23 -13.33 -3.50
C ALA A 124 -2.34 -14.21 -4.09
N CYS A 125 -2.85 -13.83 -5.26
CA CYS A 125 -3.82 -14.61 -6.02
C CYS A 125 -3.68 -14.34 -7.52
N ARG A 126 -4.27 -15.21 -8.37
CA ARG A 126 -4.17 -15.12 -9.84
C ARG A 126 -5.23 -14.24 -10.49
N GLU A 127 -5.79 -13.24 -9.78
CA GLU A 127 -6.83 -12.38 -10.35
C GLU A 127 -6.28 -11.30 -11.28
N THR A 128 -5.02 -10.90 -11.12
CA THR A 128 -4.35 -9.89 -11.94
C THR A 128 -2.92 -10.30 -12.28
N PRO A 129 -2.29 -9.72 -13.31
CA PRO A 129 -0.88 -10.00 -13.64
C PRO A 129 0.09 -9.69 -12.50
N GLU A 130 -0.26 -8.73 -11.64
CA GLU A 130 0.51 -8.37 -10.47
C GLU A 130 0.39 -9.40 -9.33
N LEU A 131 -0.47 -10.43 -9.51
CA LEU A 131 -0.83 -11.44 -8.51
C LEU A 131 -1.46 -10.81 -7.27
N MET A 132 -2.43 -9.93 -7.50
CA MET A 132 -3.20 -9.18 -6.51
C MET A 132 -4.70 -9.35 -6.74
N PRO A 133 -5.53 -9.11 -5.70
CA PRO A 133 -6.98 -9.07 -5.88
C PRO A 133 -7.41 -7.95 -6.83
N LEU A 134 -8.30 -8.26 -7.77
CA LEU A 134 -8.77 -7.33 -8.80
C LEU A 134 -9.43 -6.05 -8.24
N PRO A 135 -10.30 -6.11 -7.19
CA PRO A 135 -10.97 -4.90 -6.70
C PRO A 135 -10.00 -3.83 -6.21
N ILE A 136 -8.99 -4.21 -5.41
CA ILE A 136 -8.01 -3.25 -4.89
C ILE A 136 -7.11 -2.71 -5.99
N MET A 137 -6.69 -3.54 -6.94
CA MET A 137 -5.88 -3.08 -8.08
C MET A 137 -6.61 -2.07 -8.95
N LEU A 138 -7.89 -2.29 -9.23
CA LEU A 138 -8.71 -1.32 -9.96
C LEU A 138 -8.92 -0.05 -9.15
N ALA A 139 -9.18 -0.15 -7.84
CA ALA A 139 -9.32 1.00 -6.97
C ALA A 139 -8.03 1.85 -6.96
N HIS A 140 -6.84 1.24 -6.85
CA HIS A 140 -5.56 1.94 -6.93
C HIS A 140 -5.35 2.61 -8.29
N LYS A 141 -5.62 1.90 -9.38
CA LYS A 141 -5.47 2.43 -10.76
C LYS A 141 -6.40 3.62 -10.98
N LEU A 142 -7.64 3.58 -10.47
CA LEU A 142 -8.59 4.70 -10.55
C LEU A 142 -8.14 5.91 -9.72
N ALA A 143 -7.70 5.71 -8.48
CA ALA A 143 -7.19 6.78 -7.63
C ALA A 143 -5.92 7.43 -8.23
N ARG A 144 -5.01 6.63 -8.80
CA ARG A 144 -3.83 7.11 -9.52
C ARG A 144 -4.22 7.91 -10.75
N ARG A 145 -5.18 7.40 -11.55
CA ARG A 145 -5.65 8.09 -12.77
C ARG A 145 -6.27 9.44 -12.46
N LEU A 146 -7.02 9.57 -11.36
CA LEU A 146 -7.53 10.88 -10.90
C LEU A 146 -6.40 11.88 -10.69
N SER A 147 -5.31 11.47 -10.05
CA SER A 147 -4.15 12.33 -9.82
C SER A 147 -3.40 12.65 -11.12
N GLU A 148 -3.27 11.69 -12.02
CA GLU A 148 -2.62 11.89 -13.32
C GLU A 148 -3.35 12.94 -14.16
N VAL A 149 -4.67 12.82 -14.38
CA VAL A 149 -5.45 13.77 -15.17
C VAL A 149 -5.50 15.17 -14.53
N ARG A 150 -5.47 15.24 -13.19
CA ARG A 150 -5.34 16.50 -12.46
C ARG A 150 -3.98 17.15 -12.69
N LYS A 151 -2.88 16.39 -12.50
CA LYS A 151 -1.51 16.91 -12.65
C LYS A 151 -1.18 17.28 -14.10
N ALA A 152 -1.73 16.54 -15.06
CA ALA A 152 -1.62 16.87 -16.50
C ALA A 152 -2.48 18.08 -16.90
N ASN A 153 -3.32 18.59 -16.00
CA ASN A 153 -4.30 19.65 -16.28
C ASN A 153 -5.34 19.29 -17.37
N ASP A 154 -5.59 17.98 -17.56
CA ASP A 154 -6.62 17.48 -18.46
C ASP A 154 -8.03 17.73 -17.91
N LEU A 155 -8.15 17.75 -16.57
CA LEU A 155 -9.36 18.09 -15.82
C LEU A 155 -8.99 19.15 -14.76
N ASP A 156 -8.91 20.42 -15.16
CA ASP A 156 -8.41 21.55 -14.39
C ASP A 156 -9.27 21.90 -13.15
N PHE A 157 -10.51 21.42 -13.14
CA PHE A 157 -11.43 21.56 -12.02
C PHE A 157 -11.14 20.58 -10.88
N LEU A 158 -10.35 19.52 -11.07
CA LEU A 158 -10.00 18.57 -10.01
C LEU A 158 -9.07 19.19 -8.96
N ARG A 159 -9.22 18.70 -7.73
CA ARG A 159 -8.39 19.03 -6.57
C ARG A 159 -7.72 17.76 -6.03
N PRO A 160 -6.72 17.88 -5.13
CA PRO A 160 -5.89 16.73 -4.78
C PRO A 160 -6.61 15.59 -4.06
N ASP A 161 -7.64 15.87 -3.25
CA ASP A 161 -8.34 14.87 -2.45
C ASP A 161 -9.34 14.06 -3.29
N GLY A 162 -9.35 12.77 -3.07
CA GLY A 162 -10.29 11.87 -3.74
C GLY A 162 -10.20 10.43 -3.26
N LYS A 163 -11.29 9.70 -3.52
CA LYS A 163 -11.45 8.27 -3.16
C LYS A 163 -12.02 7.51 -4.33
N SER A 164 -11.65 6.24 -4.44
CA SER A 164 -12.24 5.28 -5.36
C SER A 164 -12.69 4.03 -4.61
N GLN A 165 -13.77 3.41 -5.05
CA GLN A 165 -14.22 2.13 -4.53
C GLN A 165 -14.72 1.29 -5.69
N VAL A 166 -14.37 0.01 -5.72
CA VAL A 166 -14.73 -0.93 -6.79
C VAL A 166 -15.36 -2.16 -6.17
N THR A 167 -16.56 -2.49 -6.63
CA THR A 167 -17.27 -3.72 -6.28
C THR A 167 -17.25 -4.65 -7.47
N ILE A 168 -16.65 -5.82 -7.33
CA ILE A 168 -16.57 -6.87 -8.34
C ILE A 168 -17.55 -7.99 -7.98
N GLU A 169 -18.27 -8.47 -8.98
CA GLU A 169 -19.08 -9.68 -8.92
C GLU A 169 -18.23 -10.89 -9.28
N TYR A 170 -18.35 -11.95 -8.49
CA TYR A 170 -17.60 -13.20 -8.64
C TYR A 170 -18.55 -14.37 -8.90
N GLU A 171 -18.13 -15.28 -9.75
CA GLU A 171 -18.69 -16.63 -9.90
C GLU A 171 -17.71 -17.64 -9.29
N GLY A 172 -18.00 -18.10 -8.07
CA GLY A 172 -17.02 -18.83 -7.25
C GLY A 172 -15.82 -17.93 -6.90
N LYS A 173 -14.63 -18.30 -7.36
CA LYS A 173 -13.40 -17.48 -7.18
C LYS A 173 -13.07 -16.59 -8.40
N ARG A 174 -13.82 -16.69 -9.51
CA ARG A 174 -13.51 -15.95 -10.74
C ARG A 174 -14.22 -14.59 -10.77
N PRO A 175 -13.52 -13.47 -10.90
CA PRO A 175 -14.14 -12.17 -11.12
C PRO A 175 -14.81 -12.15 -12.51
N VAL A 176 -16.04 -11.61 -12.61
CA VAL A 176 -16.83 -11.63 -13.86
C VAL A 176 -17.25 -10.25 -14.34
N ARG A 177 -17.50 -9.28 -13.45
CA ARG A 177 -17.90 -7.92 -13.84
C ARG A 177 -17.73 -6.92 -12.69
N ALA A 178 -17.62 -5.65 -13.04
CA ALA A 178 -17.71 -4.54 -12.09
C ALA A 178 -19.19 -4.21 -11.83
N ALA A 179 -19.66 -4.53 -10.64
CA ALA A 179 -21.05 -4.28 -10.26
C ALA A 179 -21.30 -2.81 -9.91
N ALA A 180 -20.33 -2.16 -9.23
CA ALA A 180 -20.39 -0.74 -8.92
C ALA A 180 -18.99 -0.12 -8.85
N ILE A 181 -18.89 1.14 -9.28
CA ILE A 181 -17.69 1.97 -9.17
C ILE A 181 -18.09 3.29 -8.54
N VAL A 182 -17.46 3.63 -7.42
CA VAL A 182 -17.66 4.90 -6.71
C VAL A 182 -16.40 5.75 -6.86
N ILE A 183 -16.56 6.99 -7.28
CA ILE A 183 -15.51 8.00 -7.28
C ILE A 183 -16.01 9.22 -6.51
N SER A 184 -15.29 9.58 -5.45
CA SER A 184 -15.47 10.84 -4.74
C SER A 184 -14.22 11.69 -4.98
N THR A 185 -14.35 12.83 -5.63
CA THR A 185 -13.21 13.69 -5.97
C THR A 185 -13.50 15.14 -5.62
N GLN A 186 -12.56 15.78 -4.95
CA GLN A 186 -12.60 17.20 -4.67
C GLN A 186 -12.49 18.00 -5.98
N HIS A 187 -13.30 19.06 -6.11
CA HIS A 187 -13.41 19.83 -7.34
C HIS A 187 -13.59 21.33 -7.11
N SER A 188 -13.40 22.11 -8.17
CA SER A 188 -13.74 23.54 -8.21
C SER A 188 -15.27 23.74 -8.10
N PRO A 189 -15.75 24.79 -7.41
CA PRO A 189 -17.18 25.09 -7.35
C PRO A 189 -17.79 25.48 -8.70
N SER A 190 -16.98 25.71 -9.73
CA SER A 190 -17.43 26.20 -11.05
C SER A 190 -17.95 25.09 -11.99
N ILE A 191 -17.68 23.81 -11.68
CA ILE A 191 -18.13 22.68 -12.51
C ILE A 191 -19.52 22.19 -12.06
N SER A 192 -20.40 21.89 -13.01
CA SER A 192 -21.68 21.25 -12.72
C SER A 192 -21.47 19.76 -12.34
N HIS A 193 -22.40 19.19 -11.59
CA HIS A 193 -22.32 17.78 -11.21
C HIS A 193 -22.42 16.85 -12.44
N GLY A 194 -23.23 17.20 -13.44
CA GLY A 194 -23.35 16.44 -14.70
C GLY A 194 -22.04 16.40 -15.46
N ASP A 195 -21.45 17.58 -15.74
CA ASP A 195 -20.18 17.67 -16.47
C ASP A 195 -19.03 16.99 -15.73
N LEU A 196 -19.01 17.10 -14.38
CA LEU A 196 -18.06 16.37 -13.53
C LEU A 196 -18.20 14.86 -13.72
N SER A 197 -19.44 14.36 -13.63
CA SER A 197 -19.74 12.93 -13.74
C SER A 197 -19.31 12.37 -15.10
N ASP A 198 -19.71 13.02 -16.17
CA ASP A 198 -19.36 12.61 -17.54
C ASP A 198 -17.85 12.61 -17.77
N ALA A 199 -17.16 13.66 -17.31
CA ALA A 199 -15.71 13.77 -17.44
C ALA A 199 -14.98 12.65 -16.65
N ILE A 200 -15.42 12.32 -15.45
CA ILE A 200 -14.83 11.24 -14.63
C ILE A 200 -15.06 9.88 -15.29
N ILE A 201 -16.26 9.61 -15.79
CA ILE A 201 -16.54 8.35 -16.48
C ILE A 201 -15.65 8.20 -17.73
N GLU A 202 -15.57 9.23 -18.56
CA GLU A 202 -14.83 9.17 -19.84
C GLU A 202 -13.30 9.21 -19.65
N LYS A 203 -12.78 10.02 -18.73
CA LYS A 203 -11.33 10.27 -18.60
C LYS A 203 -10.64 9.45 -17.53
N VAL A 204 -11.41 8.91 -16.56
CA VAL A 204 -10.84 8.17 -15.42
C VAL A 204 -11.30 6.71 -15.45
N ILE A 205 -12.62 6.44 -15.52
CA ILE A 205 -13.12 5.07 -15.35
C ILE A 205 -12.87 4.23 -16.62
N LYS A 206 -13.36 4.67 -17.76
CA LYS A 206 -13.25 3.90 -19.02
C LYS A 206 -11.82 3.57 -19.45
N PRO A 207 -10.81 4.47 -19.27
CA PRO A 207 -9.43 4.14 -19.60
C PRO A 207 -8.75 3.15 -18.65
N VAL A 208 -9.30 2.93 -17.45
CA VAL A 208 -8.69 2.11 -16.39
C VAL A 208 -9.35 0.75 -16.26
N VAL A 209 -10.69 0.71 -16.32
CA VAL A 209 -11.45 -0.52 -16.13
C VAL A 209 -11.59 -1.23 -17.47
N PRO A 210 -11.16 -2.50 -17.57
CA PRO A 210 -11.34 -3.28 -18.81
C PRO A 210 -12.78 -3.30 -19.28
N ALA A 211 -13.01 -3.11 -20.58
CA ALA A 211 -14.34 -2.97 -21.15
C ALA A 211 -15.21 -4.22 -20.93
N GLU A 212 -14.60 -5.40 -20.88
CA GLU A 212 -15.24 -6.68 -20.61
C GLU A 212 -15.80 -6.82 -19.18
N LEU A 213 -15.34 -6.00 -18.27
CA LEU A 213 -15.88 -5.94 -16.91
C LEU A 213 -17.03 -4.93 -16.76
N LEU A 214 -17.28 -4.09 -17.77
CA LEU A 214 -18.35 -3.09 -17.77
C LEU A 214 -19.54 -3.58 -18.60
N ASP A 215 -20.73 -3.46 -18.04
CA ASP A 215 -21.98 -3.75 -18.74
C ASP A 215 -23.07 -2.71 -18.46
N SER A 216 -24.27 -2.89 -19.04
CA SER A 216 -25.41 -1.99 -18.83
C SER A 216 -25.93 -1.96 -17.38
N ASN A 217 -25.54 -2.90 -16.53
CA ASN A 217 -25.93 -3.00 -15.13
C ASN A 217 -24.84 -2.45 -14.18
N THR A 218 -23.67 -2.09 -14.70
CA THR A 218 -22.60 -1.46 -13.90
C THR A 218 -23.08 -0.09 -13.40
N LYS A 219 -23.04 0.11 -12.09
CA LYS A 219 -23.45 1.37 -11.45
C LYS A 219 -22.26 2.30 -11.26
N PHE A 220 -22.39 3.52 -11.73
CA PHE A 220 -21.41 4.59 -11.47
C PHE A 220 -21.97 5.56 -10.43
N HIS A 221 -21.22 5.79 -9.38
CA HIS A 221 -21.55 6.74 -8.31
C HIS A 221 -20.44 7.79 -8.23
N ILE A 222 -20.65 8.92 -8.91
CA ILE A 222 -19.67 10.02 -8.96
C ILE A 222 -20.15 11.13 -8.04
N ASN A 223 -19.38 11.45 -6.99
CA ASN A 223 -19.74 12.43 -5.99
C ASN A 223 -21.24 12.33 -5.60
N PRO A 224 -21.70 11.19 -5.04
CA PRO A 224 -23.13 10.93 -4.87
C PRO A 224 -23.84 11.93 -3.94
N THR A 225 -23.11 12.71 -3.14
CA THR A 225 -23.64 13.83 -2.36
C THR A 225 -23.76 15.13 -3.15
N GLY A 226 -23.34 15.12 -4.42
CA GLY A 226 -23.45 16.25 -5.36
C GLY A 226 -22.29 17.25 -5.31
N ARG A 227 -21.71 17.53 -4.15
CA ARG A 227 -20.68 18.57 -3.99
C ARG A 227 -19.56 18.11 -3.07
N PHE A 228 -18.31 18.25 -3.55
CA PHE A 228 -17.10 18.01 -2.77
C PHE A 228 -16.05 19.09 -3.07
N VAL A 229 -16.28 20.31 -2.55
CA VAL A 229 -15.40 21.48 -2.74
C VAL A 229 -14.43 21.63 -1.58
N THR A 230 -14.92 21.51 -0.35
CA THR A 230 -14.08 21.45 0.85
C THR A 230 -13.56 20.03 1.03
N GLY A 231 -12.26 19.85 1.06
CA GLY A 231 -11.59 18.54 1.18
C GLY A 231 -10.13 18.71 1.58
N GLY A 232 -9.39 17.62 1.56
CA GLY A 232 -8.03 17.58 2.10
C GLY A 232 -8.00 17.88 3.61
N PRO A 233 -6.86 18.31 4.16
CA PRO A 233 -6.72 18.59 5.61
C PRO A 233 -7.68 19.65 6.17
N GLN A 234 -8.31 20.46 5.31
CA GLN A 234 -9.38 21.37 5.72
C GLN A 234 -10.70 20.64 5.99
N GLY A 235 -10.95 19.56 5.26
CA GLY A 235 -12.19 18.78 5.38
C GLY A 235 -12.13 17.71 6.46
N ASP A 236 -10.95 17.10 6.63
CA ASP A 236 -10.72 16.01 7.55
C ASP A 236 -9.25 15.97 8.00
N THR A 237 -9.01 15.59 9.25
CA THR A 237 -7.66 15.45 9.80
C THR A 237 -7.02 14.15 9.27
N GLY A 238 -5.75 14.21 8.86
CA GLY A 238 -4.98 13.06 8.42
C GLY A 238 -3.92 12.65 9.44
N LEU A 239 -3.68 11.36 9.52
CA LEU A 239 -2.67 10.73 10.37
C LEU A 239 -1.86 9.72 9.58
N THR A 240 -0.61 9.44 10.02
CA THR A 240 0.18 8.34 9.49
C THR A 240 -0.43 7.01 9.92
N GLY A 241 -0.72 6.13 8.95
CA GLY A 241 -1.06 4.73 9.21
C GLY A 241 -2.50 4.28 9.19
N PRO A 242 -3.59 5.11 9.21
CA PRO A 242 -4.96 4.58 9.31
C PRO A 242 -5.46 3.84 8.06
N LYS A 243 -4.74 3.91 6.94
CA LYS A 243 -5.15 3.32 5.65
C LYS A 243 -4.51 1.95 5.38
N ILE A 244 -4.26 1.15 6.45
CA ILE A 244 -3.57 -0.14 6.36
C ILE A 244 -4.21 -1.14 5.38
N ILE A 245 -5.51 -1.11 5.21
CA ILE A 245 -6.22 -2.00 4.27
C ILE A 245 -6.04 -1.53 2.82
N VAL A 246 -6.06 -0.20 2.59
CA VAL A 246 -5.69 0.40 1.29
C VAL A 246 -4.23 0.12 0.94
N ASP A 247 -3.34 0.18 1.92
CA ASP A 247 -1.91 -0.05 1.74
C ASP A 247 -1.57 -1.51 1.38
N THR A 248 -2.47 -2.46 1.65
CA THR A 248 -2.24 -3.90 1.49
C THR A 248 -3.14 -4.53 0.44
N TYR A 249 -4.15 -5.29 0.83
CA TYR A 249 -4.90 -6.18 -0.08
C TYR A 249 -6.39 -5.82 -0.22
N GLY A 250 -6.82 -4.62 0.23
CA GLY A 250 -8.20 -4.15 0.11
C GLY A 250 -9.24 -5.01 0.85
N GLY A 251 -8.81 -5.70 1.91
CA GLY A 251 -9.68 -6.57 2.72
C GLY A 251 -9.72 -8.03 2.28
N ARG A 252 -9.03 -8.41 1.18
CA ARG A 252 -8.97 -9.81 0.73
C ARG A 252 -8.06 -10.67 1.61
N GLY A 253 -6.89 -10.16 1.96
CA GLY A 253 -5.97 -10.77 2.92
C GLY A 253 -6.18 -10.20 4.33
N ARG A 254 -5.82 -10.99 5.35
CA ARG A 254 -5.81 -10.55 6.75
C ARG A 254 -4.77 -9.47 6.98
N HIS A 255 -4.84 -8.78 8.11
CA HIS A 255 -3.90 -7.75 8.51
C HIS A 255 -3.54 -7.86 9.99
N GLY A 256 -2.27 -7.63 10.32
CA GLY A 256 -1.78 -7.71 11.71
C GLY A 256 -1.97 -6.42 12.52
N GLY A 257 -2.35 -5.31 11.84
CA GLY A 257 -2.62 -4.01 12.48
C GLY A 257 -1.48 -3.00 12.40
N GLY A 258 -0.24 -3.42 12.08
CA GLY A 258 0.92 -2.53 11.98
C GLY A 258 0.88 -1.65 10.73
N ALA A 259 1.03 -0.33 10.89
CA ALA A 259 1.22 0.61 9.79
C ALA A 259 2.65 0.55 9.24
N PHE A 260 2.85 0.96 7.98
CA PHE A 260 4.14 0.92 7.30
C PHE A 260 4.87 2.26 7.29
N SER A 261 4.19 3.32 6.83
CA SER A 261 4.81 4.63 6.59
C SER A 261 5.47 5.20 7.83
N GLY A 262 6.61 5.86 7.65
CA GLY A 262 7.40 6.43 8.72
C GLY A 262 8.30 5.46 9.48
N LYS A 263 8.21 4.15 9.22
CA LYS A 263 8.99 3.11 9.90
C LYS A 263 10.18 2.66 9.05
N ASP A 264 11.40 2.72 9.60
CA ASP A 264 12.59 2.16 8.95
C ASP A 264 12.52 0.61 8.89
N PRO A 265 13.33 -0.03 8.04
CA PRO A 265 13.23 -1.48 7.79
C PRO A 265 13.50 -2.39 8.99
N THR A 266 14.02 -1.88 10.11
CA THR A 266 14.19 -2.68 11.34
C THR A 266 12.88 -2.97 12.04
N LYS A 267 11.82 -2.22 11.74
CA LYS A 267 10.47 -2.44 12.23
C LYS A 267 9.83 -3.58 11.42
N VAL A 268 9.61 -4.71 12.07
CA VAL A 268 9.04 -5.92 11.45
C VAL A 268 7.62 -5.71 10.92
N ASP A 269 6.86 -4.78 11.47
CA ASP A 269 5.56 -4.36 10.93
C ASP A 269 5.64 -4.07 9.44
N ARG A 270 6.71 -3.40 9.00
CA ARG A 270 6.93 -3.07 7.59
C ARG A 270 7.70 -4.17 6.87
N SER A 271 8.89 -4.48 7.32
CA SER A 271 9.81 -5.37 6.61
C SER A 271 9.30 -6.80 6.50
N ALA A 272 8.68 -7.35 7.56
CA ALA A 272 8.14 -8.69 7.52
C ALA A 272 6.82 -8.80 6.73
N CYS A 273 6.01 -7.73 6.64
CA CYS A 273 4.89 -7.69 5.69
C CYS A 273 5.38 -7.73 4.23
N TYR A 274 6.48 -7.03 3.93
CA TYR A 274 7.09 -7.10 2.60
C TYR A 274 7.67 -8.50 2.30
N MET A 275 8.31 -9.13 3.28
CA MET A 275 8.77 -10.51 3.14
C MET A 275 7.59 -11.48 2.98
N ALA A 276 6.54 -11.35 3.77
CA ALA A 276 5.34 -12.19 3.65
C ALA A 276 4.68 -12.06 2.26
N ARG A 277 4.62 -10.81 1.70
CA ARG A 277 4.18 -10.60 0.31
C ARG A 277 5.12 -11.27 -0.69
N TYR A 278 6.43 -11.13 -0.53
CA TYR A 278 7.41 -11.76 -1.42
C TYR A 278 7.27 -13.28 -1.42
N ILE A 279 7.09 -13.90 -0.25
CA ILE A 279 6.85 -15.35 -0.12
C ILE A 279 5.53 -15.73 -0.83
N ALA A 280 4.41 -15.09 -0.50
CA ALA A 280 3.11 -15.42 -1.08
C ALA A 280 3.13 -15.29 -2.60
N LYS A 281 3.73 -14.22 -3.13
CA LYS A 281 3.84 -13.97 -4.57
C LYS A 281 4.65 -15.06 -5.27
N ASN A 282 5.78 -15.48 -4.70
CA ASN A 282 6.60 -16.54 -5.26
C ASN A 282 5.93 -17.92 -5.22
N ILE A 283 5.13 -18.23 -4.17
CA ILE A 283 4.35 -19.48 -4.13
C ILE A 283 3.32 -19.51 -5.27
N VAL A 284 2.58 -18.41 -5.48
CA VAL A 284 1.58 -18.34 -6.57
C VAL A 284 2.28 -18.35 -7.94
N ALA A 285 3.36 -17.60 -8.12
CA ALA A 285 4.13 -17.57 -9.37
C ALA A 285 4.77 -18.91 -9.72
N SER A 286 5.16 -19.70 -8.71
CA SER A 286 5.70 -21.06 -8.92
C SER A 286 4.64 -22.06 -9.39
N GLY A 287 3.36 -21.76 -9.24
CA GLY A 287 2.28 -22.67 -9.56
C GLY A 287 1.94 -23.66 -8.43
N LEU A 288 2.49 -23.49 -7.24
CA LEU A 288 2.21 -24.38 -6.11
C LEU A 288 0.81 -24.19 -5.53
N ALA A 289 0.24 -22.99 -5.70
CA ALA A 289 -1.15 -22.67 -5.35
C ALA A 289 -1.65 -21.50 -6.22
N ASP A 290 -2.97 -21.31 -6.29
CA ASP A 290 -3.57 -20.19 -7.04
C ASP A 290 -3.90 -18.99 -6.14
N GLU A 291 -4.07 -19.23 -4.85
CA GLU A 291 -4.35 -18.22 -3.82
C GLU A 291 -3.58 -18.61 -2.55
N VAL A 292 -2.88 -17.66 -1.94
CA VAL A 292 -2.01 -17.91 -0.77
C VAL A 292 -2.05 -16.73 0.17
N GLU A 293 -2.20 -17.04 1.46
CA GLU A 293 -1.92 -16.13 2.55
C GLU A 293 -0.77 -16.69 3.41
N VAL A 294 0.17 -15.83 3.77
CA VAL A 294 1.33 -16.16 4.61
C VAL A 294 1.27 -15.31 5.86
N GLN A 295 1.42 -15.92 7.04
CA GLN A 295 1.60 -15.19 8.29
C GLN A 295 3.02 -15.45 8.83
N LEU A 296 3.71 -14.38 9.19
CA LEU A 296 4.93 -14.39 9.98
C LEU A 296 4.63 -13.75 11.33
N ALA A 297 5.10 -14.35 12.42
CA ALA A 297 4.94 -13.77 13.76
C ALA A 297 6.29 -13.69 14.48
N TYR A 298 6.50 -12.60 15.23
CA TYR A 298 7.74 -12.33 15.95
C TYR A 298 7.46 -12.04 17.42
N ALA A 299 8.46 -12.34 18.25
CA ALA A 299 8.55 -11.89 19.63
C ALA A 299 9.68 -10.86 19.75
N ILE A 300 9.48 -9.86 20.60
CA ILE A 300 10.50 -8.83 20.84
C ILE A 300 11.83 -9.45 21.27
N GLY A 301 12.94 -9.00 20.69
CA GLY A 301 14.29 -9.50 20.99
C GLY A 301 14.65 -10.85 20.36
N VAL A 302 13.70 -11.54 19.68
CA VAL A 302 13.93 -12.84 19.04
C VAL A 302 14.12 -12.61 17.54
N ALA A 303 15.17 -13.21 16.96
CA ALA A 303 15.50 -13.02 15.55
C ALA A 303 14.63 -13.89 14.62
N ASP A 304 14.48 -15.17 14.93
CA ASP A 304 13.68 -16.08 14.12
C ASP A 304 12.18 -15.87 14.37
N PRO A 305 11.34 -15.99 13.34
CA PRO A 305 9.90 -15.92 13.53
C PRO A 305 9.42 -17.07 14.47
N VAL A 306 8.60 -16.72 15.46
CA VAL A 306 8.00 -17.71 16.37
C VAL A 306 6.99 -18.59 15.67
N SER A 307 6.39 -18.12 14.57
CA SER A 307 5.56 -18.94 13.71
C SER A 307 5.65 -18.50 12.23
N VAL A 308 5.51 -19.49 11.34
CA VAL A 308 5.32 -19.34 9.88
C VAL A 308 4.11 -20.17 9.52
N TYR A 309 3.05 -19.53 9.07
CA TYR A 309 1.81 -20.18 8.66
C TYR A 309 1.51 -19.86 7.20
N VAL A 310 1.01 -20.84 6.46
CA VAL A 310 0.61 -20.69 5.06
C VAL A 310 -0.80 -21.28 4.90
N ASP A 311 -1.70 -20.49 4.33
CA ASP A 311 -3.05 -20.94 3.92
C ASP A 311 -3.16 -20.81 2.40
N THR A 312 -3.51 -21.87 1.74
CA THR A 312 -3.67 -21.94 0.28
C THR A 312 -5.13 -21.95 -0.16
N PHE A 313 -6.05 -21.83 0.78
CA PHE A 313 -7.49 -21.83 0.52
C PHE A 313 -7.98 -23.02 -0.33
N GLY A 314 -7.31 -24.17 -0.16
CA GLY A 314 -7.62 -25.41 -0.91
C GLY A 314 -7.24 -25.36 -2.40
N THR A 315 -6.26 -24.52 -2.76
CA THR A 315 -5.76 -24.41 -4.15
C THR A 315 -4.36 -24.98 -4.34
N GLU A 316 -3.80 -25.60 -3.32
CA GLU A 316 -2.48 -26.21 -3.33
C GLU A 316 -2.37 -27.41 -4.29
N ARG A 317 -1.17 -27.58 -4.84
CA ARG A 317 -0.79 -28.71 -5.70
C ARG A 317 0.17 -29.71 -5.02
N ILE A 318 0.64 -29.37 -3.83
CA ILE A 318 1.42 -30.21 -2.90
C ILE A 318 0.91 -29.93 -1.50
N SER A 319 1.27 -30.76 -0.50
CA SER A 319 0.79 -30.54 0.87
C SER A 319 1.23 -29.18 1.44
N GLN A 320 0.39 -28.58 2.27
CA GLN A 320 0.71 -27.30 2.93
C GLN A 320 1.96 -27.40 3.80
N GLU A 321 2.18 -28.56 4.45
CA GLU A 321 3.38 -28.80 5.24
C GLU A 321 4.63 -28.69 4.36
N ARG A 322 4.62 -29.27 3.15
CA ARG A 322 5.74 -29.16 2.21
C ARG A 322 5.96 -27.74 1.72
N ILE A 323 4.89 -26.96 1.53
CA ILE A 323 5.00 -25.54 1.19
C ILE A 323 5.70 -24.77 2.32
N VAL A 324 5.32 -25.01 3.58
CA VAL A 324 5.96 -24.36 4.76
C VAL A 324 7.43 -24.74 4.87
N GLU A 325 7.80 -26.00 4.63
CA GLU A 325 9.21 -26.43 4.58
C GLU A 325 9.99 -25.67 3.50
N LEU A 326 9.46 -25.62 2.27
CA LEU A 326 10.07 -24.87 1.17
C LEU A 326 10.24 -23.38 1.48
N VAL A 327 9.28 -22.77 2.18
CA VAL A 327 9.39 -21.38 2.64
C VAL A 327 10.57 -21.23 3.60
N ARG A 328 10.69 -22.12 4.59
CA ARG A 328 11.79 -22.08 5.58
C ARG A 328 13.17 -22.32 4.95
N GLU A 329 13.24 -23.16 3.92
CA GLU A 329 14.47 -23.48 3.20
C GLU A 329 14.96 -22.34 2.29
N ASN A 330 14.05 -21.52 1.73
CA ASN A 330 14.36 -20.60 0.63
C ASN A 330 14.30 -19.12 0.99
N PHE A 331 13.73 -18.73 2.15
CA PHE A 331 13.57 -17.33 2.54
C PHE A 331 14.23 -17.05 3.89
N LEU A 332 14.98 -15.93 3.94
CA LEU A 332 15.63 -15.46 5.16
C LEU A 332 14.65 -14.56 5.94
N MET A 333 14.02 -15.10 6.96
CA MET A 333 12.93 -14.44 7.68
C MET A 333 13.35 -13.75 8.99
N THR A 334 14.64 -13.75 9.34
CA THR A 334 15.13 -12.90 10.44
C THR A 334 15.08 -11.41 10.02
N PRO A 335 14.90 -10.43 10.93
CA PRO A 335 14.84 -9.01 10.56
C PRO A 335 16.01 -8.58 9.67
N ARG A 336 17.25 -8.96 10.02
CA ARG A 336 18.42 -8.69 9.20
C ARG A 336 18.38 -9.40 7.86
N GLY A 337 17.99 -10.68 7.84
CA GLY A 337 17.86 -11.46 6.60
C GLY A 337 16.86 -10.85 5.62
N ILE A 338 15.73 -10.34 6.12
CA ILE A 338 14.73 -9.62 5.33
C ILE A 338 15.33 -8.34 4.73
N ILE A 339 15.95 -7.50 5.57
CA ILE A 339 16.54 -6.23 5.15
C ILE A 339 17.59 -6.45 4.04
N ASP A 340 18.45 -7.43 4.22
CA ASP A 340 19.56 -7.71 3.30
C ASP A 340 19.02 -8.33 1.99
N SER A 341 18.14 -9.34 2.06
CA SER A 341 17.59 -10.02 0.87
C SER A 341 16.70 -9.10 0.03
N LEU A 342 15.87 -8.28 0.65
CA LEU A 342 15.01 -7.31 -0.05
C LEU A 342 15.70 -5.96 -0.28
N LYS A 343 16.94 -5.77 0.15
CA LYS A 343 17.76 -4.54 -0.02
C LYS A 343 17.00 -3.28 0.44
N LEU A 344 16.43 -3.32 1.65
CA LEU A 344 15.52 -2.28 2.12
C LEU A 344 16.19 -1.00 2.59
N ARG A 345 17.51 -0.96 2.79
CA ARG A 345 18.23 0.25 3.23
C ARG A 345 18.51 1.21 2.07
N ARG A 346 17.45 1.66 1.41
CA ARG A 346 17.46 2.57 0.27
C ARG A 346 16.31 3.58 0.38
N PRO A 347 16.43 4.80 -0.18
CA PRO A 347 15.36 5.80 -0.17
C PRO A 347 14.27 5.46 -1.21
N ILE A 348 13.41 4.51 -0.88
CA ILE A 348 12.38 3.96 -1.78
C ILE A 348 10.96 4.05 -1.20
N PHE A 349 10.82 4.54 0.03
CA PHE A 349 9.60 4.40 0.81
C PHE A 349 8.53 5.46 0.48
N LYS A 350 8.90 6.72 0.22
CA LYS A 350 7.94 7.75 -0.19
C LYS A 350 7.06 7.31 -1.36
N LYS A 351 7.61 6.56 -2.31
CA LYS A 351 6.86 6.05 -3.48
C LYS A 351 5.81 5.00 -3.12
N THR A 352 5.94 4.32 -1.97
CA THR A 352 4.96 3.32 -1.52
C THR A 352 3.79 3.96 -0.78
N ALA A 353 3.94 5.17 -0.28
CA ALA A 353 2.99 5.83 0.61
C ALA A 353 1.66 6.22 -0.05
N ALA A 354 1.50 6.02 -1.37
CA ALA A 354 0.24 6.20 -2.09
C ALA A 354 0.04 5.08 -3.11
N TYR A 355 -1.21 4.69 -3.33
CA TYR A 355 -1.64 3.67 -4.32
C TYR A 355 -1.19 2.24 -3.99
N GLY A 356 -1.05 1.92 -2.70
CA GLY A 356 -0.70 0.61 -2.19
C GLY A 356 0.80 0.28 -2.21
N HIS A 357 1.22 -0.55 -1.26
CA HIS A 357 2.60 -1.03 -1.13
C HIS A 357 2.85 -2.28 -1.98
N PHE A 358 1.79 -2.98 -2.40
CA PHE A 358 1.82 -4.23 -3.14
C PHE A 358 1.16 -4.11 -4.52
N GLY A 359 1.47 -5.07 -5.40
CA GLY A 359 1.01 -5.03 -6.79
C GLY A 359 1.73 -3.96 -7.63
N ARG A 360 2.97 -3.64 -7.28
CA ARG A 360 3.79 -2.63 -7.91
C ARG A 360 4.72 -3.24 -8.94
N THR A 361 5.09 -2.46 -9.95
CA THR A 361 5.96 -2.89 -11.06
C THR A 361 7.30 -2.15 -11.11
N GLU A 362 7.51 -1.19 -10.22
CA GLU A 362 8.75 -0.45 -10.12
C GLU A 362 9.89 -1.37 -9.64
N PRO A 363 11.06 -1.37 -10.31
CA PRO A 363 12.14 -2.34 -10.06
C PRO A 363 12.78 -2.20 -8.67
N GLU A 364 12.63 -1.06 -8.02
CA GLU A 364 13.10 -0.85 -6.67
C GLU A 364 12.32 -1.62 -5.60
N PHE A 365 11.09 -2.07 -5.89
CA PHE A 365 10.23 -2.80 -4.96
C PHE A 365 10.49 -4.31 -5.04
N THR A 366 11.59 -4.70 -4.45
CA THR A 366 12.15 -6.06 -4.52
C THR A 366 11.23 -7.15 -3.97
N TRP A 367 10.29 -6.80 -3.09
CA TRP A 367 9.28 -7.74 -2.58
C TRP A 367 8.22 -8.14 -3.62
N GLU A 368 8.21 -7.50 -4.78
CA GLU A 368 7.37 -7.87 -5.91
C GLU A 368 8.07 -8.79 -6.92
N ALA A 369 9.34 -9.13 -6.71
CA ALA A 369 10.07 -10.06 -7.56
C ALA A 369 9.53 -11.50 -7.42
N THR A 370 9.65 -12.27 -8.52
CA THR A 370 9.24 -13.68 -8.57
C THR A 370 10.44 -14.60 -8.87
N ASP A 371 11.62 -14.16 -8.49
CA ASP A 371 12.91 -14.81 -8.75
C ASP A 371 13.10 -16.16 -8.02
N LYS A 372 12.28 -16.44 -6.98
CA LYS A 372 12.25 -17.72 -6.27
C LYS A 372 11.28 -18.74 -6.87
N ALA A 373 10.42 -18.32 -7.80
CA ALA A 373 9.34 -19.18 -8.32
C ALA A 373 9.86 -20.48 -8.95
N GLU A 374 10.91 -20.40 -9.78
CA GLU A 374 11.50 -21.61 -10.42
C GLU A 374 12.19 -22.53 -9.40
N THR A 375 12.90 -21.96 -8.42
CA THR A 375 13.51 -22.72 -7.34
C THR A 375 12.46 -23.50 -6.54
N LEU A 376 11.37 -22.82 -6.16
CA LEU A 376 10.26 -23.46 -5.42
C LEU A 376 9.61 -24.58 -6.25
N ARG A 377 9.35 -24.34 -7.53
CA ARG A 377 8.74 -25.32 -8.44
C ARG A 377 9.61 -26.57 -8.55
N SER A 378 10.90 -26.39 -8.82
CA SER A 378 11.86 -27.48 -8.98
C SER A 378 12.00 -28.29 -7.69
N ALA A 379 12.12 -27.62 -6.53
CA ALA A 379 12.22 -28.27 -5.22
C ALA A 379 10.93 -29.00 -4.80
N ALA A 380 9.80 -28.59 -5.35
CA ALA A 380 8.51 -29.25 -5.15
C ALA A 380 8.26 -30.42 -6.10
N GLY A 381 9.08 -30.60 -7.16
CA GLY A 381 8.87 -31.62 -8.18
C GLY A 381 7.63 -31.42 -9.06
N VAL A 382 7.13 -30.17 -9.16
CA VAL A 382 5.94 -29.83 -9.96
C VAL A 382 6.38 -29.45 -11.37
N GLY A 383 5.78 -30.08 -12.40
CA GLY A 383 6.10 -29.84 -13.81
C GLY A 383 5.67 -28.45 -14.30
N ALA A 384 6.27 -27.98 -15.39
CA ALA A 384 6.02 -26.64 -15.97
C ALA A 384 4.56 -26.42 -16.43
N GLU A 385 3.77 -27.45 -16.69
CA GLU A 385 2.38 -27.36 -17.13
C GLU A 385 1.42 -26.78 -16.07
N ALA A 386 1.84 -26.72 -14.81
CA ALA A 386 1.03 -26.17 -13.71
C ALA A 386 0.88 -24.61 -13.74
N VAL A 387 1.48 -23.93 -14.71
CA VAL A 387 1.58 -22.45 -14.74
C VAL A 387 0.72 -21.81 -15.82
N THR A 388 -0.05 -22.56 -16.59
CA THR A 388 -0.94 -21.97 -17.61
C THR A 388 -2.07 -21.19 -16.94
N VAL A 389 -2.11 -19.88 -17.18
CA VAL A 389 -3.09 -18.89 -16.73
C VAL A 389 -4.42 -19.11 -17.46
#